data_be93de8a073e34165f63d76a11292d0d
#
_entry.id   be93de8a073e34165f63d76a11292d0d
#
_cell.length_a   1.000
_cell.length_b   1.000
_cell.length_c   1.000
_cell.angle_alpha   90.00
_cell.angle_beta   90.00
_cell.angle_gamma   90.00
#
_symmetry.space_group_name_H-M   'P 1'
#
loop_
_entity.id
_entity.type
_entity.pdbx_description
1 polymer ?
#
loop_
_entity_poly.entity_id
_entity_poly.type
_entity_poly.pdbx_seq_one_letter_code
_entity_poly.pdbx_strand_id
1 'polypeptide(L)'
;MKMTETFEMAVGLHGGLIVTWLFIVGPSLVVLISRLVPPRDAVSMKSAIVTVFSLSGTGYLALFILNRTAEQQPYLNYIAAVAAVAAAGVGYAAIRKRMKAPYLRVLANSVMVGFFCATWWNWIFPDRALSRDAESFMQIAEDKEPASNMLYAVMGFGQTDSTTGDAEYGVQVSQISRDFIRRGDWSGLEAYQTEIFDSDFPVFGNFKKRDQDFLNRLDTNRASFLCPKEQEKIRSLFQQNQDAIERYLSLQRFSRWHTPFPLLPEMEDLRLSPLISGNKLLLFYAETLLHDGKVEEAVALLKRQLGFSRRLLSMADTLMLKMIAVATWAASVYQLSRFLDNPEFHSHISGFHYLLRPFSPDELSMKKSFRQEFAALYHAMHVGVIEEMKALKNPVLPARQILFKPNHATELSFPFFKKLGSVSQMPLAEFDDNGNCVMSELDFGVMDTAQNFIGVISLKVSLPALQKYYHRVVTAEIVRRLVILKIRYITETVPPADIESFLSKSPGNLRNPYTRHPFE
;
A
#
# COMPACT_ATOMS: atom_id res chain seq x y z
N MET A 1 -3.73 11.19 3.90
CA MET A 1 -5.10 10.71 4.14
C MET A 1 -5.00 9.21 4.27
N LYS A 2 -5.21 8.68 5.46
CA LYS A 2 -4.99 7.26 5.77
C LYS A 2 -5.97 6.42 4.96
N MET A 3 -5.51 5.29 4.41
CA MET A 3 -6.33 4.33 3.63
C MET A 3 -7.57 3.88 4.44
N THR A 4 -7.44 3.80 5.76
CA THR A 4 -8.53 3.58 6.73
C THR A 4 -9.63 4.66 6.65
N GLU A 5 -9.27 5.95 6.61
CA GLU A 5 -10.27 7.04 6.54
C GLU A 5 -11.06 7.02 5.23
N THR A 6 -10.43 6.65 4.12
CA THR A 6 -11.12 6.52 2.82
C THR A 6 -12.02 5.30 2.79
N PHE A 7 -11.60 4.21 3.43
CA PHE A 7 -12.39 2.99 3.58
C PHE A 7 -13.58 3.21 4.54
N GLU A 8 -13.36 3.86 5.69
CA GLU A 8 -14.43 4.23 6.63
C GLU A 8 -15.44 5.20 5.99
N MET A 9 -14.97 6.14 5.18
CA MET A 9 -15.85 7.07 4.45
C MET A 9 -16.68 6.34 3.38
N ALA A 10 -16.09 5.41 2.63
CA ALA A 10 -16.80 4.60 1.64
C ALA A 10 -17.83 3.67 2.31
N VAL A 11 -17.45 3.05 3.41
CA VAL A 11 -18.31 2.14 4.21
C VAL A 11 -19.39 2.92 4.96
N GLY A 12 -19.07 4.07 5.54
CA GLY A 12 -20.03 4.98 6.16
C GLY A 12 -21.08 5.48 5.16
N LEU A 13 -20.64 5.82 3.94
CA LEU A 13 -21.54 6.26 2.87
C LEU A 13 -22.51 5.15 2.43
N HIS A 14 -22.06 3.90 2.34
CA HIS A 14 -22.90 2.77 1.88
C HIS A 14 -23.77 2.20 3.00
N GLY A 15 -23.26 2.14 4.24
CA GLY A 15 -24.09 1.85 5.41
C GLY A 15 -25.18 2.91 5.57
N GLY A 16 -24.82 4.17 5.41
CA GLY A 16 -25.77 5.30 5.36
C GLY A 16 -26.78 5.18 4.22
N LEU A 17 -26.35 4.74 3.02
CA LEU A 17 -27.26 4.55 1.88
C LEU A 17 -28.25 3.40 2.10
N ILE A 18 -27.84 2.28 2.67
CA ILE A 18 -28.73 1.15 3.00
C ILE A 18 -29.70 1.55 4.13
N VAL A 19 -29.20 2.21 5.16
CA VAL A 19 -30.02 2.76 6.25
C VAL A 19 -30.96 3.84 5.70
N THR A 20 -30.47 4.72 4.84
CA THR A 20 -31.28 5.75 4.17
C THR A 20 -32.35 5.10 3.27
N TRP A 21 -32.00 4.05 2.54
CA TRP A 21 -32.97 3.31 1.72
C TRP A 21 -34.03 2.63 2.58
N LEU A 22 -33.65 1.95 3.65
CA LEU A 22 -34.57 1.25 4.56
C LEU A 22 -35.45 2.21 5.38
N PHE A 23 -34.92 3.34 5.83
CA PHE A 23 -35.62 4.24 6.77
C PHE A 23 -36.17 5.52 6.13
N ILE A 24 -35.67 5.94 4.99
CA ILE A 24 -36.12 7.16 4.30
C ILE A 24 -36.82 6.83 2.97
N VAL A 25 -36.17 6.07 2.09
CA VAL A 25 -36.72 5.78 0.76
C VAL A 25 -37.89 4.80 0.85
N GLY A 26 -37.78 3.75 1.66
CA GLY A 26 -38.85 2.79 1.89
C GLY A 26 -40.10 3.45 2.45
N PRO A 27 -40.04 4.17 3.58
CA PRO A 27 -41.15 4.92 4.11
C PRO A 27 -41.69 6.02 3.19
N SER A 28 -40.79 6.75 2.48
CA SER A 28 -41.16 7.79 1.52
C SER A 28 -41.92 7.20 0.32
N LEU A 29 -41.46 6.04 -0.17
CA LEU A 29 -42.16 5.30 -1.24
C LEU A 29 -43.51 4.83 -0.79
N VAL A 30 -43.63 4.34 0.46
CA VAL A 30 -44.91 3.97 1.08
C VAL A 30 -45.82 5.18 1.20
N VAL A 31 -45.33 6.34 1.63
CA VAL A 31 -46.10 7.60 1.70
C VAL A 31 -46.50 8.07 0.31
N LEU A 32 -45.62 8.00 -0.68
CA LEU A 32 -45.90 8.38 -2.06
C LEU A 32 -46.98 7.46 -2.66
N ILE A 33 -46.85 6.16 -2.48
CA ILE A 33 -47.86 5.16 -2.92
C ILE A 33 -49.20 5.43 -2.19
N SER A 34 -49.14 5.80 -0.90
CA SER A 34 -50.36 6.11 -0.12
C SER A 34 -51.12 7.34 -0.63
N ARG A 35 -50.41 8.30 -1.22
CA ARG A 35 -51.01 9.49 -1.82
C ARG A 35 -51.58 9.25 -3.22
N LEU A 36 -51.06 8.24 -3.93
CA LEU A 36 -51.51 7.88 -5.28
C LEU A 36 -52.68 6.89 -5.30
N VAL A 37 -53.04 6.31 -4.14
CA VAL A 37 -54.11 5.31 -4.01
C VAL A 37 -55.40 5.98 -3.52
N PRO A 38 -56.53 5.76 -4.18
CA PRO A 38 -57.81 6.31 -3.75
C PRO A 38 -58.20 5.84 -2.34
N PRO A 39 -58.84 6.69 -1.50
CA PRO A 39 -59.12 6.41 -0.08
C PRO A 39 -60.04 5.20 0.17
N ARG A 40 -60.73 4.65 -0.86
CA ARG A 40 -61.57 3.44 -0.74
C ARG A 40 -60.78 2.15 -0.46
N ASP A 41 -59.43 2.16 -0.67
CA ASP A 41 -58.57 1.00 -0.46
C ASP A 41 -57.62 1.15 0.77
N ALA A 42 -57.92 2.10 1.67
CA ALA A 42 -57.03 2.43 2.81
C ALA A 42 -56.79 1.23 3.76
N VAL A 43 -57.75 0.32 3.91
CA VAL A 43 -57.57 -0.90 4.73
C VAL A 43 -56.62 -1.89 4.07
N SER A 44 -56.72 -2.03 2.74
CA SER A 44 -55.80 -2.86 1.95
C SER A 44 -54.36 -2.34 2.00
N MET A 45 -54.20 -1.02 2.03
CA MET A 45 -52.90 -0.35 2.08
C MET A 45 -52.22 -0.46 3.44
N LYS A 46 -52.96 -0.26 4.58
CA LYS A 46 -52.41 -0.51 5.93
C LYS A 46 -51.92 -1.95 6.06
N SER A 47 -52.71 -2.92 5.53
CA SER A 47 -52.29 -4.33 5.52
C SER A 47 -51.02 -4.55 4.67
N ALA A 48 -50.90 -3.91 3.51
CA ALA A 48 -49.72 -4.01 2.66
C ALA A 48 -48.46 -3.40 3.32
N ILE A 49 -48.62 -2.23 3.97
CA ILE A 49 -47.51 -1.56 4.72
C ILE A 49 -47.06 -2.45 5.87
N VAL A 50 -47.96 -2.90 6.74
CA VAL A 50 -47.64 -3.79 7.85
C VAL A 50 -46.95 -5.06 7.36
N THR A 51 -47.33 -5.55 6.20
CA THR A 51 -46.76 -6.74 5.60
C THR A 51 -45.36 -6.54 5.07
N VAL A 52 -45.10 -5.44 4.35
CA VAL A 52 -43.74 -5.09 3.87
C VAL A 52 -42.80 -4.93 5.07
N PHE A 53 -43.24 -4.24 6.13
CA PHE A 53 -42.44 -4.10 7.35
C PHE A 53 -42.25 -5.44 8.09
N SER A 54 -43.29 -6.28 8.16
CA SER A 54 -43.17 -7.61 8.80
C SER A 54 -42.26 -8.53 8.00
N LEU A 55 -42.32 -8.54 6.67
CA LEU A 55 -41.44 -9.33 5.81
C LEU A 55 -40.00 -8.82 5.85
N SER A 56 -39.81 -7.51 5.84
CA SER A 56 -38.50 -6.90 6.00
C SER A 56 -37.91 -7.19 7.39
N GLY A 57 -38.71 -7.09 8.45
CA GLY A 57 -38.30 -7.41 9.81
C GLY A 57 -38.02 -8.89 10.01
N THR A 58 -38.83 -9.78 9.42
CA THR A 58 -38.62 -11.23 9.49
C THR A 58 -37.38 -11.64 8.68
N GLY A 59 -37.16 -11.04 7.50
CA GLY A 59 -35.96 -11.24 6.71
C GLY A 59 -34.70 -10.77 7.44
N TYR A 60 -34.77 -9.62 8.09
CA TYR A 60 -33.70 -9.10 8.92
C TYR A 60 -33.40 -10.00 10.14
N LEU A 61 -34.43 -10.46 10.85
CA LEU A 61 -34.30 -11.37 11.98
C LEU A 61 -33.69 -12.72 11.55
N ALA A 62 -34.10 -13.24 10.39
CA ALA A 62 -33.54 -14.46 9.82
C ALA A 62 -32.07 -14.29 9.45
N LEU A 63 -31.68 -13.18 8.83
CA LEU A 63 -30.29 -12.85 8.53
C LEU A 63 -29.47 -12.66 9.83
N PHE A 64 -30.04 -12.06 10.86
CA PHE A 64 -29.40 -11.90 12.17
C PHE A 64 -29.17 -13.23 12.88
N ILE A 65 -30.16 -14.13 12.86
CA ILE A 65 -30.04 -15.48 13.44
C ILE A 65 -29.03 -16.30 12.65
N LEU A 66 -29.06 -16.26 11.32
CA LEU A 66 -28.12 -16.93 10.44
C LEU A 66 -26.68 -16.50 10.73
N ASN A 67 -26.44 -15.22 10.94
CA ASN A 67 -25.10 -14.70 11.22
C ASN A 67 -24.56 -15.16 12.58
N ARG A 68 -25.43 -15.27 13.59
CA ARG A 68 -25.02 -15.66 14.96
C ARG A 68 -24.73 -17.16 15.11
N THR A 69 -25.30 -18.00 14.23
CA THR A 69 -25.14 -19.46 14.26
C THR A 69 -24.09 -19.97 13.27
N ALA A 70 -23.59 -19.10 12.37
CA ALA A 70 -22.66 -19.46 11.28
C ALA A 70 -21.36 -20.07 11.79
N GLU A 71 -20.89 -19.62 12.94
CA GLU A 71 -19.60 -20.07 13.50
C GLU A 71 -19.66 -21.47 14.14
N GLN A 72 -20.84 -21.95 14.53
CA GLN A 72 -20.93 -23.18 15.32
C GLN A 72 -21.48 -24.40 14.58
N GLN A 73 -22.39 -24.22 13.61
CA GLN A 73 -23.01 -25.35 12.93
C GLN A 73 -23.56 -24.96 11.53
N PRO A 74 -22.82 -25.13 10.44
CA PRO A 74 -23.21 -24.67 9.08
C PRO A 74 -24.51 -25.29 8.55
N TYR A 75 -24.89 -26.52 8.99
CA TYR A 75 -26.13 -27.16 8.56
C TYR A 75 -27.40 -26.53 9.20
N LEU A 76 -27.31 -25.97 10.42
CA LEU A 76 -28.44 -25.26 11.04
C LEU A 76 -28.78 -23.96 10.28
N ASN A 77 -27.77 -23.32 9.71
CA ASN A 77 -27.95 -22.14 8.86
C ASN A 77 -28.74 -22.47 7.59
N TYR A 78 -28.46 -23.61 6.99
CA TYR A 78 -29.19 -24.08 5.82
C TYR A 78 -30.69 -24.34 6.17
N ILE A 79 -30.93 -25.03 7.28
CA ILE A 79 -32.30 -25.30 7.77
C ILE A 79 -33.03 -23.99 8.11
N ALA A 80 -32.36 -23.05 8.80
CA ALA A 80 -32.93 -21.75 9.15
C ALA A 80 -33.23 -20.90 7.90
N ALA A 81 -32.35 -20.91 6.90
CA ALA A 81 -32.58 -20.24 5.62
C ALA A 81 -33.76 -20.82 4.86
N VAL A 82 -33.87 -22.14 4.76
CA VAL A 82 -34.99 -22.83 4.12
C VAL A 82 -36.30 -22.55 4.86
N ALA A 83 -36.30 -22.60 6.19
CA ALA A 83 -37.45 -22.28 7.01
C ALA A 83 -37.89 -20.81 6.86
N ALA A 84 -36.97 -19.86 6.84
CA ALA A 84 -37.24 -18.44 6.63
C ALA A 84 -37.82 -18.17 5.23
N VAL A 85 -37.29 -18.80 4.20
CA VAL A 85 -37.81 -18.71 2.82
C VAL A 85 -39.20 -19.34 2.72
N ALA A 86 -39.40 -20.48 3.35
CA ALA A 86 -40.72 -21.13 3.39
C ALA A 86 -41.74 -20.27 4.13
N ALA A 87 -41.40 -19.72 5.31
CA ALA A 87 -42.27 -18.83 6.07
C ALA A 87 -42.61 -17.53 5.31
N ALA A 88 -41.60 -16.93 4.66
CA ALA A 88 -41.79 -15.76 3.80
C ALA A 88 -42.69 -16.09 2.60
N GLY A 89 -42.52 -17.26 1.98
CA GLY A 89 -43.35 -17.75 0.88
C GLY A 89 -44.82 -17.97 1.28
N VAL A 90 -45.05 -18.58 2.44
CA VAL A 90 -46.41 -18.80 3.00
C VAL A 90 -47.05 -17.46 3.36
N GLY A 91 -46.31 -16.58 4.05
CA GLY A 91 -46.80 -15.22 4.37
C GLY A 91 -47.15 -14.43 3.11
N TYR A 92 -46.30 -14.47 2.10
CA TYR A 92 -46.52 -13.86 0.79
C TYR A 92 -47.76 -14.41 0.10
N ALA A 93 -47.96 -15.74 0.04
CA ALA A 93 -49.10 -16.36 -0.60
C ALA A 93 -50.43 -15.95 0.09
N ALA A 94 -50.44 -15.89 1.43
CA ALA A 94 -51.59 -15.45 2.21
C ALA A 94 -51.96 -13.98 1.93
N ILE A 95 -50.98 -13.13 1.77
CA ILE A 95 -51.15 -11.69 1.52
C ILE A 95 -51.55 -11.42 0.08
N ARG A 96 -50.91 -12.10 -0.88
CA ARG A 96 -51.22 -11.99 -2.32
C ARG A 96 -52.71 -12.26 -2.59
N LYS A 97 -53.31 -13.21 -1.87
CA LYS A 97 -54.76 -13.50 -1.98
C LYS A 97 -55.63 -12.33 -1.51
N ARG A 98 -55.15 -11.51 -0.58
CA ARG A 98 -55.88 -10.36 -0.02
C ARG A 98 -55.68 -9.06 -0.78
N MET A 99 -54.63 -8.98 -1.61
CA MET A 99 -54.32 -7.78 -2.41
C MET A 99 -55.22 -7.68 -3.63
N LYS A 100 -56.14 -6.71 -3.65
CA LYS A 100 -57.05 -6.48 -4.79
C LYS A 100 -56.41 -5.67 -5.90
N ALA A 101 -55.47 -4.78 -5.59
CA ALA A 101 -54.82 -3.88 -6.54
C ALA A 101 -53.65 -4.54 -7.27
N PRO A 102 -53.59 -4.54 -8.62
CA PRO A 102 -52.55 -5.26 -9.38
C PRO A 102 -51.14 -4.72 -9.15
N TYR A 103 -50.96 -3.40 -8.97
CA TYR A 103 -49.63 -2.78 -8.71
C TYR A 103 -49.05 -3.19 -7.35
N LEU A 104 -49.89 -3.42 -6.31
CA LEU A 104 -49.42 -3.93 -5.02
C LEU A 104 -48.91 -5.37 -5.15
N ARG A 105 -49.49 -6.18 -6.03
CA ARG A 105 -49.00 -7.52 -6.33
C ARG A 105 -47.64 -7.48 -7.05
N VAL A 106 -47.46 -6.54 -7.98
CA VAL A 106 -46.20 -6.35 -8.67
C VAL A 106 -45.10 -5.92 -7.68
N LEU A 107 -45.42 -4.94 -6.82
CA LEU A 107 -44.46 -4.48 -5.80
C LEU A 107 -44.07 -5.61 -4.83
N ALA A 108 -45.04 -6.35 -4.32
CA ALA A 108 -44.78 -7.49 -3.43
C ALA A 108 -43.99 -8.60 -4.12
N ASN A 109 -44.23 -8.87 -5.41
CA ASN A 109 -43.45 -9.80 -6.20
C ASN A 109 -41.99 -9.31 -6.33
N SER A 110 -41.80 -8.02 -6.63
CA SER A 110 -40.45 -7.42 -6.78
C SER A 110 -39.65 -7.47 -5.46
N VAL A 111 -40.31 -7.18 -4.33
CA VAL A 111 -39.69 -7.30 -2.99
C VAL A 111 -39.31 -8.75 -2.68
N MET A 112 -40.18 -9.71 -2.99
CA MET A 112 -39.91 -11.14 -2.79
C MET A 112 -38.80 -11.64 -3.69
N VAL A 113 -38.76 -11.25 -4.96
CA VAL A 113 -37.67 -11.59 -5.88
C VAL A 113 -36.35 -10.97 -5.38
N GLY A 114 -36.38 -9.71 -4.96
CA GLY A 114 -35.19 -9.06 -4.38
C GLY A 114 -34.66 -9.75 -3.12
N PHE A 115 -35.57 -10.14 -2.21
CA PHE A 115 -35.24 -10.91 -1.01
C PHE A 115 -34.68 -12.29 -1.37
N PHE A 116 -35.31 -12.99 -2.30
CA PHE A 116 -34.86 -14.29 -2.78
C PHE A 116 -33.45 -14.17 -3.44
N CYS A 117 -33.28 -13.20 -4.32
CA CYS A 117 -31.98 -12.94 -4.94
C CYS A 117 -30.91 -12.61 -3.89
N ALA A 118 -31.22 -11.78 -2.89
CA ALA A 118 -30.27 -11.45 -1.84
C ALA A 118 -29.89 -12.66 -0.97
N THR A 119 -30.89 -13.50 -0.61
CA THR A 119 -30.66 -14.71 0.22
C THR A 119 -29.84 -15.78 -0.53
N TRP A 120 -30.13 -15.94 -1.83
CA TRP A 120 -29.45 -16.93 -2.66
C TRP A 120 -28.18 -16.40 -3.32
N TRP A 121 -27.91 -15.10 -3.23
CA TRP A 121 -26.76 -14.45 -3.89
C TRP A 121 -25.44 -15.10 -3.54
N ASN A 122 -25.18 -15.33 -2.25
CA ASN A 122 -23.95 -15.99 -1.80
C ASN A 122 -23.87 -17.48 -2.18
N TRP A 123 -25.01 -18.12 -2.41
CA TRP A 123 -25.06 -19.50 -2.86
C TRP A 123 -24.81 -19.62 -4.38
N ILE A 124 -25.37 -18.68 -5.15
CA ILE A 124 -25.18 -18.61 -6.61
C ILE A 124 -23.77 -18.10 -6.94
N PHE A 125 -23.27 -17.17 -6.17
CA PHE A 125 -21.95 -16.55 -6.33
C PHE A 125 -21.11 -16.73 -5.05
N PRO A 126 -20.65 -17.94 -4.73
CA PRO A 126 -19.80 -18.17 -3.57
C PRO A 126 -18.45 -17.46 -3.75
N ASP A 127 -17.81 -17.09 -2.64
CA ASP A 127 -16.41 -16.68 -2.67
C ASP A 127 -15.55 -17.93 -2.97
N ARG A 128 -15.04 -18.01 -4.19
CA ARG A 128 -14.30 -19.18 -4.67
C ARG A 128 -12.90 -19.19 -4.06
N ALA A 129 -12.33 -20.40 -3.92
CA ALA A 129 -10.91 -20.53 -3.61
C ALA A 129 -10.07 -19.82 -4.68
N LEU A 130 -8.92 -19.31 -4.27
CA LEU A 130 -7.95 -18.71 -5.20
C LEU A 130 -7.48 -19.72 -6.24
N SER A 131 -7.09 -19.22 -7.41
CA SER A 131 -6.37 -20.02 -8.38
C SER A 131 -5.00 -20.44 -7.82
N ARG A 132 -4.50 -21.60 -8.25
CA ARG A 132 -3.15 -22.06 -7.87
C ARG A 132 -2.06 -21.06 -8.26
N ASP A 133 -2.27 -20.31 -9.34
CA ASP A 133 -1.34 -19.29 -9.80
C ASP A 133 -1.29 -18.12 -8.83
N ALA A 134 -2.44 -17.63 -8.36
CA ALA A 134 -2.53 -16.56 -7.38
C ALA A 134 -1.96 -16.99 -6.02
N GLU A 135 -2.30 -18.20 -5.55
CA GLU A 135 -1.72 -18.78 -4.32
C GLU A 135 -0.20 -18.89 -4.42
N SER A 136 0.34 -19.43 -5.53
CA SER A 136 1.77 -19.52 -5.76
C SER A 136 2.45 -18.16 -5.84
N PHE A 137 1.77 -17.17 -6.42
CA PHE A 137 2.30 -15.82 -6.52
C PHE A 137 2.42 -15.13 -5.16
N MET A 138 1.54 -15.39 -4.21
CA MET A 138 1.61 -14.80 -2.88
C MET A 138 2.42 -15.60 -1.86
N GLN A 139 2.91 -16.82 -2.22
CA GLN A 139 3.75 -17.59 -1.32
C GLN A 139 5.06 -16.86 -1.02
N ILE A 140 5.26 -16.45 0.22
CA ILE A 140 6.50 -15.84 0.71
C ILE A 140 7.35 -16.95 1.32
N ALA A 141 8.59 -17.08 0.84
CA ALA A 141 9.51 -18.09 1.35
C ALA A 141 9.92 -17.77 2.80
N GLU A 142 10.13 -18.81 3.61
CA GLU A 142 10.74 -18.63 4.93
C GLU A 142 12.17 -18.14 4.82
N ASP A 143 12.60 -17.36 5.80
CA ASP A 143 13.98 -16.93 5.88
C ASP A 143 14.88 -18.02 6.48
N LYS A 144 15.73 -18.58 5.63
CA LYS A 144 16.67 -19.64 6.02
C LYS A 144 17.96 -19.11 6.63
N GLU A 145 18.25 -17.84 6.47
CA GLU A 145 19.50 -17.20 6.89
C GLU A 145 19.24 -15.86 7.59
N PRO A 146 18.54 -15.87 8.74
CA PRO A 146 18.15 -14.64 9.41
C PRO A 146 19.34 -13.76 9.82
N ALA A 147 20.47 -14.34 10.19
CA ALA A 147 21.66 -13.60 10.58
C ALA A 147 22.27 -12.74 9.43
N SER A 148 22.03 -13.12 8.16
CA SER A 148 22.51 -12.38 6.98
C SER A 148 21.47 -11.37 6.45
N ASN A 149 20.30 -11.32 7.04
CA ASN A 149 19.17 -10.50 6.59
C ASN A 149 19.15 -9.15 7.31
N MET A 150 19.33 -8.07 6.56
CA MET A 150 19.34 -6.70 7.08
C MET A 150 18.02 -6.28 7.73
N LEU A 151 16.87 -6.88 7.33
CA LEU A 151 15.57 -6.61 7.94
C LEU A 151 15.63 -6.70 9.46
N TYR A 152 16.21 -7.79 9.98
CA TYR A 152 16.25 -8.01 11.42
C TYR A 152 17.15 -7.01 12.15
N ALA A 153 18.29 -6.63 11.55
CA ALA A 153 19.13 -5.59 12.11
C ALA A 153 18.44 -4.21 12.12
N VAL A 154 17.59 -3.93 11.13
CA VAL A 154 16.78 -2.70 11.09
C VAL A 154 15.65 -2.75 12.11
N MET A 155 14.98 -3.89 12.27
CA MET A 155 13.91 -4.06 13.28
C MET A 155 14.44 -3.90 14.71
N GLY A 156 15.66 -4.37 14.97
CA GLY A 156 16.32 -4.22 16.28
C GLY A 156 17.04 -2.89 16.49
N PHE A 157 17.08 -2.04 15.49
CA PHE A 157 17.86 -0.81 15.52
C PHE A 157 17.44 0.11 16.68
N GLY A 158 18.41 0.39 17.57
CA GLY A 158 18.21 1.26 18.71
C GLY A 158 17.65 0.59 19.98
N GLN A 159 17.41 -0.73 19.96
CA GLN A 159 16.88 -1.46 21.13
C GLN A 159 17.97 -1.97 22.07
N THR A 160 19.20 -2.11 21.59
CA THR A 160 20.30 -2.66 22.37
C THR A 160 21.49 -1.72 22.34
N ASP A 161 22.34 -1.83 23.38
CA ASP A 161 23.58 -1.08 23.47
C ASP A 161 24.72 -1.69 22.62
N SER A 162 24.47 -2.84 21.96
CA SER A 162 25.46 -3.55 21.18
C SER A 162 25.02 -3.74 19.71
N THR A 163 25.96 -3.55 18.78
CA THR A 163 25.72 -3.73 17.33
C THR A 163 25.38 -5.17 16.93
N THR A 164 25.71 -6.15 17.76
CA THR A 164 25.42 -7.57 17.53
C THR A 164 24.05 -8.00 18.01
N GLY A 165 23.48 -7.30 19.01
CA GLY A 165 22.17 -7.62 19.57
C GLY A 165 20.99 -7.18 18.69
N ASP A 166 21.18 -6.17 17.82
CA ASP A 166 20.10 -5.63 17.00
C ASP A 166 19.46 -6.70 16.10
N ALA A 167 20.28 -7.55 15.45
CA ALA A 167 19.76 -8.58 14.55
C ALA A 167 19.06 -9.72 15.32
N GLU A 168 19.59 -10.14 16.48
CA GLU A 168 18.99 -11.18 17.32
C GLU A 168 17.64 -10.72 17.87
N TYR A 169 17.57 -9.48 18.37
CA TYR A 169 16.33 -8.89 18.82
C TYR A 169 15.30 -8.80 17.69
N GLY A 170 15.69 -8.33 16.50
CA GLY A 170 14.83 -8.27 15.33
C GLY A 170 14.31 -9.65 14.89
N VAL A 171 15.11 -10.71 15.03
CA VAL A 171 14.66 -12.10 14.79
C VAL A 171 13.56 -12.49 15.76
N GLN A 172 13.74 -12.19 17.06
CA GLN A 172 12.72 -12.48 18.09
C GLN A 172 11.41 -11.75 17.80
N VAL A 173 11.46 -10.45 17.52
CA VAL A 173 10.29 -9.62 17.13
C VAL A 173 9.59 -10.21 15.91
N SER A 174 10.35 -10.59 14.89
CA SER A 174 9.80 -11.22 13.68
C SER A 174 9.14 -12.57 13.96
N GLN A 175 9.70 -13.40 14.84
CA GLN A 175 9.12 -14.69 15.21
C GLN A 175 7.79 -14.51 15.95
N ILE A 176 7.75 -13.63 16.94
CA ILE A 176 6.54 -13.33 17.70
C ILE A 176 5.45 -12.76 16.77
N SER A 177 5.80 -11.81 15.90
CA SER A 177 4.86 -11.26 14.92
C SER A 177 4.28 -12.33 14.00
N ARG A 178 5.12 -13.26 13.50
CA ARG A 178 4.64 -14.40 12.68
C ARG A 178 3.70 -15.34 13.43
N ASP A 179 3.94 -15.55 14.73
CA ASP A 179 3.07 -16.40 15.55
C ASP A 179 1.70 -15.76 15.78
N PHE A 180 1.63 -14.44 15.95
CA PHE A 180 0.36 -13.72 15.97
C PHE A 180 -0.38 -13.84 14.63
N ILE A 181 0.32 -13.62 13.50
CA ILE A 181 -0.24 -13.75 12.15
C ILE A 181 -0.78 -15.17 11.91
N ARG A 182 -0.01 -16.21 12.28
CA ARG A 182 -0.44 -17.61 12.12
C ARG A 182 -1.69 -17.95 12.93
N ARG A 183 -1.84 -17.36 14.10
CA ARG A 183 -3.01 -17.57 14.98
C ARG A 183 -4.21 -16.70 14.58
N GLY A 184 -4.04 -15.74 13.66
CA GLY A 184 -5.06 -14.74 13.33
C GLY A 184 -5.36 -13.79 14.50
N ASP A 185 -4.43 -13.63 15.44
CA ASP A 185 -4.57 -12.75 16.62
C ASP A 185 -4.01 -11.37 16.30
N TRP A 186 -4.80 -10.58 15.63
CA TRP A 186 -4.41 -9.26 15.13
C TRP A 186 -4.40 -8.20 16.22
N SER A 187 -5.35 -8.28 17.17
CA SER A 187 -5.36 -7.39 18.32
C SER A 187 -4.15 -7.61 19.23
N GLY A 188 -3.73 -8.87 19.40
CA GLY A 188 -2.51 -9.21 20.09
C GLY A 188 -1.25 -8.70 19.37
N LEU A 189 -1.23 -8.79 18.03
CA LEU A 189 -0.14 -8.25 17.21
C LEU A 189 -0.04 -6.73 17.34
N GLU A 190 -1.14 -6.00 17.22
CA GLU A 190 -1.19 -4.54 17.37
C GLU A 190 -0.73 -4.09 18.77
N ALA A 191 -1.24 -4.75 19.82
CA ALA A 191 -0.82 -4.47 21.20
C ALA A 191 0.69 -4.71 21.40
N TYR A 192 1.20 -5.83 20.89
CA TYR A 192 2.62 -6.19 20.97
C TYR A 192 3.50 -5.19 20.19
N GLN A 193 3.06 -4.76 19.01
CA GLN A 193 3.78 -3.76 18.23
C GLN A 193 3.78 -2.40 18.91
N THR A 194 2.65 -1.99 19.49
CA THR A 194 2.55 -0.74 20.25
C THR A 194 3.51 -0.77 21.46
N GLU A 195 3.61 -1.88 22.18
CA GLU A 195 4.52 -2.04 23.30
C GLU A 195 6.00 -1.95 22.88
N ILE A 196 6.37 -2.62 21.79
CA ILE A 196 7.76 -2.67 21.30
C ILE A 196 8.16 -1.37 20.60
N PHE A 197 7.24 -0.76 19.87
CA PHE A 197 7.49 0.40 19.03
C PHE A 197 6.91 1.69 19.63
N ASP A 198 6.84 1.78 20.97
CA ASP A 198 6.36 2.97 21.66
C ASP A 198 6.90 4.25 21.03
N SER A 199 6.03 5.25 20.94
CA SER A 199 6.25 6.53 20.27
C SER A 199 7.46 7.33 20.78
N ASP A 200 7.95 7.03 21.96
CA ASP A 200 9.06 7.72 22.60
C ASP A 200 10.45 7.18 22.20
N PHE A 201 10.49 6.09 21.41
CA PHE A 201 11.78 5.58 20.92
C PHE A 201 12.41 6.55 19.92
N PRO A 202 13.67 6.93 20.10
CA PRO A 202 14.34 7.84 19.17
C PRO A 202 14.44 7.21 17.78
N VAL A 203 14.00 7.95 16.78
CA VAL A 203 14.00 7.53 15.36
C VAL A 203 15.40 7.18 14.85
N PHE A 204 16.42 7.82 15.41
CA PHE A 204 17.82 7.60 15.08
C PHE A 204 18.71 8.09 16.22
N GLY A 205 19.26 7.20 17.03
CA GLY A 205 20.10 7.57 18.16
C GLY A 205 19.39 8.54 19.11
N ASN A 206 20.01 9.69 19.37
CA ASN A 206 19.48 10.75 20.23
C ASN A 206 18.68 11.83 19.47
N PHE A 207 18.24 11.53 18.24
CA PHE A 207 17.46 12.50 17.46
C PHE A 207 16.16 12.86 18.14
N LYS A 208 15.97 14.15 18.36
CA LYS A 208 14.70 14.73 18.73
C LYS A 208 13.89 15.06 17.47
N LYS A 209 12.57 15.18 17.59
CA LYS A 209 11.70 15.57 16.49
C LYS A 209 12.21 16.83 15.76
N ARG A 210 12.68 17.84 16.52
CA ARG A 210 13.26 19.08 15.94
C ARG A 210 14.49 18.83 15.05
N ASP A 211 15.26 17.77 15.30
CA ASP A 211 16.46 17.45 14.53
C ASP A 211 16.06 16.75 13.24
N GLN A 212 15.05 15.89 13.29
CA GLN A 212 14.45 15.29 12.10
C GLN A 212 13.80 16.37 11.21
N ASP A 213 13.08 17.32 11.79
CA ASP A 213 12.46 18.46 11.07
C ASP A 213 13.56 19.34 10.43
N PHE A 214 14.69 19.51 11.10
CA PHE A 214 15.84 20.24 10.56
C PHE A 214 16.42 19.54 9.33
N LEU A 215 16.68 18.22 9.41
CA LEU A 215 17.18 17.45 8.28
C LEU A 215 16.18 17.41 7.12
N ASN A 216 14.88 17.30 7.40
CA ASN A 216 13.84 17.32 6.38
C ASN A 216 13.77 18.68 5.66
N ARG A 217 13.95 19.78 6.40
CA ARG A 217 14.01 21.13 5.82
C ARG A 217 15.22 21.31 4.91
N LEU A 218 16.40 20.83 5.31
CA LEU A 218 17.60 20.85 4.45
C LEU A 218 17.40 20.02 3.19
N ASP A 219 16.75 18.87 3.34
CA ASP A 219 16.44 17.97 2.24
C ASP A 219 15.47 18.61 1.21
N THR A 220 14.53 19.41 1.69
CA THR A 220 13.60 20.17 0.82
C THR A 220 14.30 21.33 0.12
N ASN A 221 15.27 21.98 0.79
CA ASN A 221 15.97 23.17 0.29
C ASN A 221 17.34 22.85 -0.34
N ARG A 222 17.46 21.71 -1.01
CA ARG A 222 18.73 21.21 -1.58
C ARG A 222 19.38 22.10 -2.65
N ALA A 223 18.71 23.15 -3.08
CA ALA A 223 19.24 24.03 -4.15
C ALA A 223 20.47 24.84 -3.73
N SER A 224 20.71 25.06 -2.43
CA SER A 224 21.84 25.84 -1.90
C SER A 224 22.75 24.99 -1.01
N PHE A 225 24.04 25.32 -0.99
CA PHE A 225 24.99 24.75 -0.02
C PHE A 225 24.63 25.14 1.41
N LEU A 226 25.05 24.30 2.38
CA LEU A 226 24.83 24.56 3.79
C LEU A 226 25.51 25.87 4.22
N CYS A 227 24.80 26.75 4.90
CA CYS A 227 25.41 27.91 5.54
C CYS A 227 26.26 27.47 6.76
N PRO A 228 27.21 28.30 7.24
CA PRO A 228 28.11 27.94 8.35
C PRO A 228 27.37 27.46 9.61
N LYS A 229 26.23 28.09 9.94
CA LYS A 229 25.41 27.71 11.10
C LYS A 229 24.77 26.32 10.94
N GLU A 230 24.36 25.97 9.72
CA GLU A 230 23.80 24.65 9.43
C GLU A 230 24.89 23.58 9.47
N GLN A 231 26.09 23.88 8.94
CA GLN A 231 27.25 23.01 9.02
C GLN A 231 27.64 22.71 10.48
N GLU A 232 27.69 23.72 11.34
CA GLU A 232 27.97 23.56 12.77
C GLU A 232 26.93 22.64 13.43
N LYS A 233 25.64 22.84 13.13
CA LYS A 233 24.58 21.98 13.64
C LYS A 233 24.72 20.53 13.13
N ILE A 234 25.06 20.33 11.86
CA ILE A 234 25.30 18.97 11.30
C ILE A 234 26.48 18.30 12.01
N ARG A 235 27.60 19.00 12.24
CA ARG A 235 28.74 18.45 13.00
C ARG A 235 28.33 18.04 14.41
N SER A 236 27.55 18.87 15.10
CA SER A 236 27.05 18.58 16.43
C SER A 236 26.14 17.34 16.42
N LEU A 237 25.19 17.23 15.48
CA LEU A 237 24.33 16.06 15.34
C LEU A 237 25.12 14.80 15.05
N PHE A 238 26.13 14.89 14.18
CA PHE A 238 27.01 13.77 13.87
C PHE A 238 27.76 13.28 15.11
N GLN A 239 28.35 14.19 15.88
CA GLN A 239 29.08 13.85 17.11
C GLN A 239 28.17 13.25 18.20
N GLN A 240 26.96 13.79 18.36
CA GLN A 240 26.01 13.31 19.37
C GLN A 240 25.42 11.95 19.05
N ASN A 241 25.53 11.47 17.81
CA ASN A 241 24.88 10.25 17.33
C ASN A 241 25.87 9.24 16.74
N GLN A 242 27.11 9.24 17.18
CA GLN A 242 28.15 8.36 16.63
C GLN A 242 27.75 6.88 16.69
N ASP A 243 27.22 6.41 17.81
CA ASP A 243 26.79 5.01 17.97
C ASP A 243 25.71 4.63 16.96
N ALA A 244 24.70 5.50 16.76
CA ALA A 244 23.66 5.28 15.77
C ALA A 244 24.21 5.30 14.33
N ILE A 245 25.20 6.15 14.06
CA ILE A 245 25.89 6.20 12.78
C ILE A 245 26.69 4.92 12.54
N GLU A 246 27.42 4.42 13.53
CA GLU A 246 28.16 3.16 13.42
C GLU A 246 27.22 1.99 13.17
N ARG A 247 26.09 1.90 13.87
CA ARG A 247 25.03 0.92 13.61
C ARG A 247 24.48 1.04 12.19
N TYR A 248 24.14 2.26 11.74
CA TYR A 248 23.70 2.50 10.37
C TYR A 248 24.77 2.07 9.34
N LEU A 249 26.03 2.39 9.59
CA LEU A 249 27.13 1.97 8.74
C LEU A 249 27.34 0.45 8.75
N SER A 250 27.01 -0.23 9.86
CA SER A 250 27.02 -1.70 9.94
C SER A 250 25.93 -2.35 9.07
N LEU A 251 24.77 -1.71 8.91
CA LEU A 251 23.72 -2.18 8.00
C LEU A 251 24.23 -2.32 6.56
N GLN A 252 25.21 -1.51 6.19
CA GLN A 252 25.82 -1.54 4.85
C GLN A 252 26.66 -2.80 4.57
N ARG A 253 26.91 -3.66 5.56
CA ARG A 253 27.61 -4.93 5.38
C ARG A 253 26.67 -6.03 4.88
N PHE A 254 25.36 -5.89 5.13
CA PHE A 254 24.39 -6.86 4.68
C PHE A 254 24.23 -6.81 3.16
N SER A 255 24.15 -7.98 2.55
CA SER A 255 23.96 -8.14 1.10
C SER A 255 22.56 -8.63 0.75
N ARG A 256 21.72 -8.87 1.75
CA ARG A 256 20.40 -9.46 1.61
C ARG A 256 19.38 -8.70 2.43
N TRP A 257 18.20 -8.58 1.85
CA TRP A 257 16.96 -8.22 2.53
C TRP A 257 15.89 -9.22 2.12
N HIS A 258 15.18 -9.77 3.08
CA HIS A 258 14.06 -10.66 2.84
C HIS A 258 13.01 -10.47 3.93
N THR A 259 11.78 -10.20 3.51
CA THR A 259 10.62 -10.04 4.39
C THR A 259 9.82 -11.35 4.35
N PRO A 260 9.87 -12.18 5.42
CA PRO A 260 9.31 -13.52 5.44
C PRO A 260 7.81 -13.56 5.75
N PHE A 261 7.15 -12.42 5.76
CA PHE A 261 5.72 -12.26 6.01
C PHE A 261 5.15 -11.09 5.21
N PRO A 262 3.85 -11.09 4.88
CA PRO A 262 3.24 -9.93 4.25
C PRO A 262 3.29 -8.73 5.20
N LEU A 263 3.67 -7.56 4.66
CA LEU A 263 3.60 -6.31 5.41
C LEU A 263 2.15 -5.83 5.42
N LEU A 264 1.56 -5.84 6.58
CA LEU A 264 0.21 -5.33 6.80
C LEU A 264 0.27 -3.81 7.04
N PRO A 265 -0.82 -3.07 6.73
CA PRO A 265 -0.89 -1.64 7.04
C PRO A 265 -0.61 -1.32 8.51
N GLU A 266 -1.00 -2.21 9.41
CA GLU A 266 -0.77 -2.12 10.86
C GLU A 266 0.73 -2.26 11.21
N MET A 267 1.53 -2.88 10.33
CA MET A 267 2.99 -3.01 10.47
C MET A 267 3.75 -1.80 9.89
N GLU A 268 3.11 -0.63 9.74
CA GLU A 268 3.76 0.63 9.30
C GLU A 268 5.00 0.99 10.16
N ASP A 269 5.12 0.38 11.32
CA ASP A 269 6.22 0.56 12.27
C ASP A 269 7.45 -0.33 12.01
N LEU A 270 7.57 -0.97 10.86
CA LEU A 270 8.90 -1.37 10.40
C LEU A 270 9.74 -0.09 10.37
N ARG A 271 10.52 0.14 11.44
CA ARG A 271 11.31 1.37 11.63
C ARG A 271 12.36 1.52 10.53
N LEU A 272 11.91 1.80 9.33
CA LEU A 272 12.80 2.10 8.19
C LEU A 272 13.37 3.52 8.25
N SER A 273 12.90 4.31 9.20
CA SER A 273 13.40 5.66 9.49
C SER A 273 14.93 5.75 9.69
N PRO A 274 15.62 4.78 10.31
CA PRO A 274 17.08 4.81 10.39
C PRO A 274 17.77 4.83 9.01
N LEU A 275 17.21 4.15 8.01
CA LEU A 275 17.75 4.15 6.65
C LEU A 275 17.66 5.54 6.01
N ILE A 276 16.59 6.28 6.28
CA ILE A 276 16.38 7.63 5.75
C ILE A 276 17.23 8.64 6.51
N SER A 277 17.13 8.63 7.84
CA SER A 277 17.79 9.62 8.71
C SER A 277 19.31 9.48 8.69
N GLY A 278 19.82 8.25 8.74
CA GLY A 278 21.24 7.97 8.62
C GLY A 278 21.81 8.42 7.27
N ASN A 279 21.10 8.13 6.18
CA ASN A 279 21.50 8.59 4.85
C ASN A 279 21.55 10.13 4.78
N LYS A 280 20.51 10.83 5.23
CA LYS A 280 20.46 12.30 5.22
C LYS A 280 21.59 12.91 6.02
N LEU A 281 21.78 12.45 7.26
CA LEU A 281 22.83 12.97 8.14
C LEU A 281 24.21 12.79 7.49
N LEU A 282 24.50 11.60 6.95
CA LEU A 282 25.82 11.34 6.35
C LEU A 282 26.04 12.14 5.06
N LEU A 283 25.01 12.37 4.24
CA LEU A 283 25.15 13.21 3.04
C LEU A 283 25.43 14.67 3.40
N PHE A 284 24.73 15.23 4.39
CA PHE A 284 24.99 16.60 4.83
C PHE A 284 26.33 16.71 5.58
N TYR A 285 26.73 15.67 6.31
CA TYR A 285 28.06 15.64 6.92
C TYR A 285 29.18 15.58 5.86
N ALA A 286 29.00 14.80 4.78
CA ALA A 286 29.93 14.81 3.66
C ALA A 286 30.09 16.20 3.02
N GLU A 287 28.99 16.99 2.98
CA GLU A 287 29.06 18.38 2.51
C GLU A 287 29.87 19.27 3.48
N THR A 288 29.70 19.10 4.79
CA THR A 288 30.54 19.85 5.76
C THR A 288 32.02 19.50 5.63
N LEU A 289 32.34 18.22 5.38
CA LEU A 289 33.73 17.79 5.13
C LEU A 289 34.30 18.44 3.87
N LEU A 290 33.51 18.52 2.80
CA LEU A 290 33.94 19.19 1.56
C LEU A 290 34.24 20.67 1.80
N HIS A 291 33.41 21.37 2.57
CA HIS A 291 33.64 22.76 2.94
C HIS A 291 34.86 22.96 3.85
N ASP A 292 35.18 21.96 4.67
CA ASP A 292 36.40 21.97 5.53
C ASP A 292 37.69 21.62 4.76
N GLY A 293 37.62 21.45 3.43
CA GLY A 293 38.73 21.02 2.60
C GLY A 293 39.10 19.53 2.73
N LYS A 294 38.32 18.74 3.42
CA LYS A 294 38.49 17.29 3.61
C LYS A 294 37.88 16.49 2.46
N VAL A 295 38.34 16.77 1.25
CA VAL A 295 37.72 16.28 0.01
C VAL A 295 37.72 14.75 -0.06
N GLU A 296 38.80 14.08 0.30
CA GLU A 296 38.91 12.61 0.26
C GLU A 296 37.92 11.93 1.20
N GLU A 297 37.74 12.47 2.42
CA GLU A 297 36.78 11.93 3.39
C GLU A 297 35.34 12.12 2.87
N ALA A 298 35.02 13.30 2.33
CA ALA A 298 33.71 13.60 1.72
C ALA A 298 33.40 12.67 0.55
N VAL A 299 34.40 12.46 -0.34
CA VAL A 299 34.31 11.54 -1.49
C VAL A 299 34.08 10.11 -1.04
N ALA A 300 34.85 9.63 -0.06
CA ALA A 300 34.71 8.27 0.46
C ALA A 300 33.32 8.03 1.05
N LEU A 301 32.82 8.98 1.82
CA LEU A 301 31.50 8.91 2.43
C LEU A 301 30.37 8.91 1.38
N LEU A 302 30.45 9.80 0.39
CA LEU A 302 29.46 9.87 -0.70
C LEU A 302 29.46 8.60 -1.56
N LYS A 303 30.64 8.06 -1.92
CA LYS A 303 30.75 6.77 -2.64
C LYS A 303 30.12 5.64 -1.85
N ARG A 304 30.33 5.61 -0.54
CA ARG A 304 29.74 4.61 0.35
C ARG A 304 28.21 4.68 0.35
N GLN A 305 27.62 5.91 0.44
CA GLN A 305 26.17 6.09 0.41
C GLN A 305 25.56 5.71 -0.95
N LEU A 306 26.18 6.11 -2.05
CA LEU A 306 25.75 5.71 -3.40
C LEU A 306 25.77 4.19 -3.58
N GLY A 307 26.85 3.54 -3.16
CA GLY A 307 26.99 2.08 -3.24
C GLY A 307 25.92 1.35 -2.41
N PHE A 308 25.64 1.85 -1.21
CA PHE A 308 24.62 1.28 -0.34
C PHE A 308 23.21 1.45 -0.93
N SER A 309 22.86 2.64 -1.39
CA SER A 309 21.56 2.92 -1.99
C SER A 309 21.31 2.05 -3.23
N ARG A 310 22.32 1.79 -4.05
CA ARG A 310 22.21 0.84 -5.19
C ARG A 310 21.93 -0.58 -4.74
N ARG A 311 22.62 -1.06 -3.69
CA ARG A 311 22.34 -2.38 -3.14
C ARG A 311 20.92 -2.48 -2.58
N LEU A 312 20.45 -1.44 -1.89
CA LEU A 312 19.06 -1.39 -1.42
C LEU A 312 18.06 -1.53 -2.57
N LEU A 313 18.32 -0.88 -3.73
CA LEU A 313 17.44 -1.00 -4.91
C LEU A 313 17.30 -2.45 -5.38
N SER A 314 18.38 -3.23 -5.40
CA SER A 314 18.36 -4.62 -5.83
C SER A 314 17.81 -5.58 -4.78
N MET A 315 17.99 -5.27 -3.49
CA MET A 315 17.56 -6.12 -2.38
C MET A 315 16.10 -5.94 -2.01
N ALA A 316 15.52 -4.76 -2.28
CA ALA A 316 14.18 -4.39 -1.83
C ALA A 316 13.10 -5.36 -2.34
N ASP A 317 12.45 -6.05 -1.40
CA ASP A 317 11.35 -6.97 -1.68
C ASP A 317 9.97 -6.42 -1.29
N THR A 318 9.91 -5.29 -0.58
CA THR A 318 8.68 -4.58 -0.26
C THR A 318 8.61 -3.25 -0.99
N LEU A 319 7.38 -2.76 -1.22
CA LEU A 319 7.18 -1.47 -1.88
C LEU A 319 7.77 -0.32 -1.07
N MET A 320 7.58 -0.34 0.25
CA MET A 320 8.10 0.68 1.16
C MET A 320 9.62 0.74 1.10
N LEU A 321 10.32 -0.40 1.23
CA LEU A 321 11.79 -0.42 1.14
C LEU A 321 12.28 0.02 -0.24
N LYS A 322 11.59 -0.39 -1.32
CA LYS A 322 11.93 0.03 -2.67
C LYS A 322 11.84 1.55 -2.82
N MET A 323 10.81 2.18 -2.26
CA MET A 323 10.66 3.63 -2.29
C MET A 323 11.72 4.34 -1.45
N ILE A 324 12.10 3.79 -0.31
CA ILE A 324 13.21 4.30 0.51
C ILE A 324 14.53 4.18 -0.27
N ALA A 325 14.78 3.06 -0.92
CA ALA A 325 15.98 2.87 -1.75
C ALA A 325 16.04 3.88 -2.90
N VAL A 326 14.91 4.15 -3.58
CA VAL A 326 14.81 5.19 -4.61
C VAL A 326 15.11 6.57 -4.03
N ALA A 327 14.52 6.91 -2.89
CA ALA A 327 14.70 8.21 -2.24
C ALA A 327 16.15 8.42 -1.77
N THR A 328 16.77 7.42 -1.14
CA THR A 328 18.16 7.48 -0.67
C THR A 328 19.14 7.53 -1.84
N TRP A 329 18.86 6.80 -2.93
CA TRP A 329 19.63 6.91 -4.18
C TRP A 329 19.54 8.32 -4.77
N ALA A 330 18.35 8.83 -4.99
CA ALA A 330 18.13 10.16 -5.54
C ALA A 330 18.82 11.23 -4.68
N ALA A 331 18.71 11.13 -3.35
CA ALA A 331 19.39 12.01 -2.41
C ALA A 331 20.90 12.00 -2.60
N SER A 332 21.50 10.81 -2.73
CA SER A 332 22.95 10.64 -2.88
C SER A 332 23.44 11.17 -4.24
N VAL A 333 22.65 10.96 -5.31
CA VAL A 333 22.98 11.49 -6.65
C VAL A 333 22.83 13.02 -6.69
N TYR A 334 21.84 13.58 -6.02
CA TYR A 334 21.68 15.02 -5.84
C TYR A 334 22.91 15.61 -5.12
N GLN A 335 23.37 14.96 -4.06
CA GLN A 335 24.55 15.40 -3.33
C GLN A 335 25.80 15.33 -4.22
N LEU A 336 25.95 14.28 -5.04
CA LEU A 336 27.02 14.20 -6.03
C LEU A 336 26.92 15.37 -7.03
N SER A 337 25.73 15.68 -7.54
CA SER A 337 25.54 16.81 -8.46
C SER A 337 26.00 18.14 -7.86
N ARG A 338 25.77 18.35 -6.55
CA ARG A 338 26.26 19.55 -5.84
C ARG A 338 27.77 19.56 -5.69
N PHE A 339 28.36 18.41 -5.36
CA PHE A 339 29.84 18.30 -5.24
C PHE A 339 30.54 18.62 -6.57
N LEU A 340 29.90 18.30 -7.71
CA LEU A 340 30.42 18.67 -9.02
C LEU A 340 30.51 20.18 -9.27
N ASP A 341 29.84 21.01 -8.48
CA ASP A 341 29.95 22.47 -8.55
C ASP A 341 31.23 22.99 -7.84
N ASN A 342 31.95 22.12 -7.08
CA ASN A 342 33.22 22.45 -6.46
C ASN A 342 34.37 21.94 -7.36
N PRO A 343 35.25 22.83 -7.87
CA PRO A 343 36.38 22.45 -8.71
C PRO A 343 37.37 21.46 -8.06
N GLU A 344 37.57 21.53 -6.75
CA GLU A 344 38.45 20.61 -6.01
C GLU A 344 37.95 19.16 -6.08
N PHE A 345 36.65 18.97 -6.25
CA PHE A 345 36.06 17.65 -6.40
C PHE A 345 36.30 17.01 -7.76
N HIS A 346 36.66 17.80 -8.81
CA HIS A 346 36.70 17.30 -10.18
C HIS A 346 37.76 16.19 -10.39
N SER A 347 38.87 16.21 -9.65
CA SER A 347 39.87 15.14 -9.71
C SER A 347 39.35 13.77 -9.28
N HIS A 348 38.22 13.71 -8.53
CA HIS A 348 37.65 12.49 -8.00
C HIS A 348 36.50 11.91 -8.84
N ILE A 349 36.05 12.60 -9.90
CA ILE A 349 34.91 12.23 -10.75
C ILE A 349 35.04 10.81 -11.31
N SER A 350 36.23 10.42 -11.76
CA SER A 350 36.48 9.09 -12.34
C SER A 350 36.08 7.94 -11.41
N GLY A 351 36.20 8.14 -10.10
CA GLY A 351 35.84 7.15 -9.09
C GLY A 351 34.34 6.90 -8.93
N PHE A 352 33.48 7.68 -9.59
CA PHE A 352 32.02 7.52 -9.54
C PHE A 352 31.45 6.78 -10.74
N HIS A 353 32.18 6.59 -11.83
CA HIS A 353 31.66 5.94 -13.06
C HIS A 353 31.04 4.57 -12.80
N TYR A 354 31.69 3.75 -11.96
CA TYR A 354 31.16 2.44 -11.59
C TYR A 354 29.81 2.54 -10.85
N LEU A 355 29.67 3.52 -9.95
CA LEU A 355 28.45 3.74 -9.18
C LEU A 355 27.32 4.32 -10.03
N LEU A 356 27.66 5.02 -11.11
CA LEU A 356 26.71 5.63 -12.05
C LEU A 356 26.45 4.78 -13.29
N ARG A 357 26.93 3.52 -13.35
CA ARG A 357 26.58 2.60 -14.44
C ARG A 357 25.04 2.47 -14.58
N PRO A 358 24.51 2.11 -15.75
CA PRO A 358 23.07 1.84 -15.92
C PRO A 358 22.56 0.89 -14.84
N PHE A 359 21.31 1.07 -14.42
CA PHE A 359 20.70 0.14 -13.50
C PHE A 359 20.57 -1.24 -14.15
N SER A 360 20.83 -2.27 -13.38
CA SER A 360 20.54 -3.65 -13.77
C SER A 360 19.02 -3.90 -13.76
N PRO A 361 18.55 -4.94 -14.46
CA PRO A 361 17.12 -5.34 -14.37
C PRO A 361 16.66 -5.58 -12.94
N ASP A 362 17.50 -6.13 -12.05
CA ASP A 362 17.17 -6.36 -10.64
C ASP A 362 17.03 -5.05 -9.85
N GLU A 363 17.87 -4.05 -10.15
CA GLU A 363 17.79 -2.73 -9.52
C GLU A 363 16.49 -1.99 -9.93
N LEU A 364 15.99 -2.20 -11.14
CA LEU A 364 14.74 -1.61 -11.65
C LEU A 364 13.51 -2.44 -11.28
N SER A 365 13.65 -3.76 -11.14
CA SER A 365 12.54 -4.67 -10.92
C SER A 365 11.77 -4.35 -9.64
N MET A 366 10.45 -4.30 -9.77
CA MET A 366 9.50 -4.23 -8.66
C MET A 366 8.73 -5.54 -8.46
N LYS A 367 9.12 -6.62 -9.16
CA LYS A 367 8.38 -7.90 -9.12
C LYS A 367 8.25 -8.45 -7.71
N LYS A 368 9.33 -8.43 -6.93
CA LYS A 368 9.31 -8.88 -5.53
C LYS A 368 8.40 -8.00 -4.69
N SER A 369 8.51 -6.68 -4.85
CA SER A 369 7.69 -5.72 -4.12
C SER A 369 6.20 -5.88 -4.42
N PHE A 370 5.81 -6.00 -5.69
CA PHE A 370 4.41 -6.22 -6.05
C PHE A 370 3.87 -7.58 -5.59
N ARG A 371 4.72 -8.59 -5.49
CA ARG A 371 4.35 -9.88 -4.90
C ARG A 371 4.03 -9.74 -3.41
N GLN A 372 4.84 -9.01 -2.66
CA GLN A 372 4.59 -8.70 -1.25
C GLN A 372 3.32 -7.87 -1.06
N GLU A 373 3.12 -6.85 -1.88
CA GLU A 373 1.88 -6.04 -1.84
C GLU A 373 0.63 -6.86 -2.17
N PHE A 374 0.73 -7.81 -3.11
CA PHE A 374 -0.37 -8.71 -3.41
C PHE A 374 -0.70 -9.62 -2.21
N ALA A 375 0.32 -10.17 -1.55
CA ALA A 375 0.14 -10.96 -0.33
C ALA A 375 -0.44 -10.11 0.81
N ALA A 376 0.03 -8.87 0.97
CA ALA A 376 -0.50 -7.94 1.96
C ALA A 376 -1.97 -7.56 1.67
N LEU A 377 -2.32 -7.31 0.41
CA LEU A 377 -3.69 -7.06 -0.01
C LEU A 377 -4.62 -8.24 0.31
N TYR A 378 -4.17 -9.46 0.01
CA TYR A 378 -4.91 -10.69 0.37
C TYR A 378 -5.18 -10.75 1.86
N HIS A 379 -4.14 -10.58 2.68
CA HIS A 379 -4.30 -10.60 4.14
C HIS A 379 -5.19 -9.47 4.65
N ALA A 380 -5.02 -8.25 4.17
CA ALA A 380 -5.87 -7.12 4.55
C ALA A 380 -7.34 -7.36 4.20
N MET A 381 -7.64 -7.94 3.05
CA MET A 381 -9.01 -8.29 2.66
C MET A 381 -9.60 -9.41 3.52
N HIS A 382 -8.81 -10.42 3.90
CA HIS A 382 -9.30 -11.56 4.66
C HIS A 382 -9.41 -11.28 6.15
N VAL A 383 -8.47 -10.51 6.70
CA VAL A 383 -8.35 -10.31 8.12
C VAL A 383 -8.89 -8.96 8.55
N GLY A 384 -8.39 -7.86 8.00
CA GLY A 384 -8.83 -6.52 8.40
C GLY A 384 -10.34 -6.36 8.27
N VAL A 385 -10.92 -6.80 7.14
CA VAL A 385 -12.36 -6.71 6.94
C VAL A 385 -13.14 -7.66 7.87
N ILE A 386 -12.65 -8.88 8.11
CA ILE A 386 -13.33 -9.85 8.96
C ILE A 386 -13.27 -9.44 10.43
N GLU A 387 -12.12 -8.99 10.93
CA GLU A 387 -11.96 -8.57 12.34
C GLU A 387 -12.69 -7.25 12.63
N GLU A 388 -12.62 -6.24 11.76
CA GLU A 388 -13.47 -5.06 11.87
C GLU A 388 -14.96 -5.42 11.87
N MET A 389 -15.34 -6.40 11.05
CA MET A 389 -16.70 -6.91 11.02
C MET A 389 -17.11 -7.52 12.36
N LYS A 390 -16.25 -8.26 13.03
CA LYS A 390 -16.50 -8.84 14.35
C LYS A 390 -16.54 -7.77 15.44
N ALA A 391 -15.62 -6.81 15.41
CA ALA A 391 -15.49 -5.75 16.43
C ALA A 391 -16.68 -4.78 16.44
N LEU A 392 -17.25 -4.45 15.29
CA LEU A 392 -18.31 -3.44 15.18
C LEU A 392 -19.67 -3.86 15.72
N LYS A 393 -19.91 -5.14 16.08
CA LYS A 393 -21.22 -5.66 16.50
C LYS A 393 -22.39 -5.07 15.65
N ASN A 394 -22.12 -4.75 14.39
CA ASN A 394 -22.95 -3.89 13.55
C ASN A 394 -23.99 -4.75 12.81
N PRO A 395 -25.28 -4.41 12.86
CA PRO A 395 -26.33 -5.13 12.15
C PRO A 395 -26.21 -5.08 10.61
N VAL A 396 -25.32 -4.27 10.05
CA VAL A 396 -25.03 -4.22 8.60
C VAL A 396 -24.06 -5.34 8.15
N LEU A 397 -23.50 -6.10 9.10
CA LEU A 397 -22.57 -7.21 8.85
C LEU A 397 -23.02 -8.19 7.75
N PRO A 398 -24.26 -8.71 7.77
CA PRO A 398 -24.71 -9.67 6.76
C PRO A 398 -24.71 -9.10 5.33
N ALA A 399 -25.06 -7.83 5.18
CA ALA A 399 -25.06 -7.19 3.87
C ALA A 399 -23.62 -7.03 3.31
N ARG A 400 -22.64 -6.74 4.18
CA ARG A 400 -21.23 -6.69 3.79
C ARG A 400 -20.71 -8.06 3.31
N GLN A 401 -21.02 -9.15 4.01
CA GLN A 401 -20.62 -10.50 3.58
C GLN A 401 -21.21 -10.88 2.22
N ILE A 402 -22.41 -10.40 1.90
CA ILE A 402 -23.02 -10.60 0.60
C ILE A 402 -22.30 -9.80 -0.50
N LEU A 403 -21.89 -8.58 -0.19
CA LEU A 403 -21.33 -7.63 -1.15
C LEU A 403 -19.78 -7.65 -1.23
N PHE A 404 -19.12 -8.37 -0.31
CA PHE A 404 -17.66 -8.47 -0.26
C PHE A 404 -17.20 -9.93 -0.29
N LYS A 405 -16.40 -10.26 -1.28
CA LYS A 405 -15.81 -11.58 -1.53
C LYS A 405 -14.30 -11.42 -1.65
N PRO A 406 -13.58 -11.64 -0.56
CA PRO A 406 -12.14 -11.37 -0.50
C PRO A 406 -11.33 -12.19 -1.51
N ASN A 407 -11.61 -13.49 -1.68
CA ASN A 407 -10.92 -14.29 -2.68
C ASN A 407 -11.19 -13.80 -4.11
N HIS A 408 -12.46 -13.46 -4.41
CA HIS A 408 -12.80 -12.94 -5.72
C HIS A 408 -12.12 -11.58 -5.99
N ALA A 409 -12.07 -10.67 -5.00
CA ALA A 409 -11.33 -9.41 -5.14
C ALA A 409 -9.83 -9.64 -5.37
N THR A 410 -9.24 -10.56 -4.61
CA THR A 410 -7.83 -10.95 -4.77
C THR A 410 -7.57 -11.50 -6.17
N GLU A 411 -8.42 -12.41 -6.65
CA GLU A 411 -8.32 -13.01 -7.98
C GLU A 411 -8.43 -11.96 -9.10
N LEU A 412 -9.36 -11.00 -8.96
CA LEU A 412 -9.50 -9.87 -9.90
C LEU A 412 -8.27 -8.96 -9.94
N SER A 413 -7.54 -8.83 -8.83
CA SER A 413 -6.34 -8.01 -8.75
C SER A 413 -5.08 -8.74 -9.24
N PHE A 414 -5.06 -10.05 -9.26
CA PHE A 414 -3.89 -10.87 -9.60
C PHE A 414 -3.28 -10.56 -10.98
N PRO A 415 -4.06 -10.50 -12.08
CA PRO A 415 -3.51 -10.16 -13.40
C PRO A 415 -2.80 -8.80 -13.40
N PHE A 416 -3.32 -7.83 -12.65
CA PHE A 416 -2.73 -6.50 -12.53
C PHE A 416 -1.36 -6.55 -11.84
N PHE A 417 -1.25 -7.21 -10.69
CA PHE A 417 0.03 -7.35 -9.99
C PHE A 417 1.05 -8.14 -10.80
N LYS A 418 0.62 -9.21 -11.48
CA LYS A 418 1.45 -10.01 -12.37
C LYS A 418 1.99 -9.15 -13.53
N LYS A 419 1.14 -8.33 -14.15
CA LYS A 419 1.51 -7.44 -15.24
C LYS A 419 2.46 -6.33 -14.79
N LEU A 420 2.18 -5.65 -13.66
CA LEU A 420 3.09 -4.67 -13.08
C LEU A 420 4.48 -5.26 -12.79
N GLY A 421 4.52 -6.46 -12.23
CA GLY A 421 5.77 -7.17 -11.98
C GLY A 421 6.54 -7.45 -13.27
N SER A 422 5.86 -7.85 -14.34
CA SER A 422 6.47 -8.14 -15.64
C SER A 422 6.97 -6.87 -16.32
N VAL A 423 6.15 -5.82 -16.36
CA VAL A 423 6.50 -4.51 -16.95
C VAL A 423 7.74 -3.93 -16.26
N SER A 424 7.84 -4.07 -14.95
CA SER A 424 9.01 -3.57 -14.21
C SER A 424 10.34 -4.28 -14.55
N GLN A 425 10.29 -5.39 -15.28
CA GLN A 425 11.47 -6.12 -15.75
C GLN A 425 11.81 -5.83 -17.22
N MET A 426 10.93 -5.11 -17.93
CA MET A 426 11.17 -4.73 -19.33
C MET A 426 12.29 -3.69 -19.42
N PRO A 427 13.07 -3.70 -20.51
CA PRO A 427 14.02 -2.62 -20.77
C PRO A 427 13.29 -1.28 -20.84
N LEU A 428 13.87 -0.24 -20.26
CA LEU A 428 13.27 1.12 -20.28
C LEU A 428 13.03 1.65 -21.70
N ALA A 429 13.75 1.12 -22.68
CA ALA A 429 13.56 1.46 -24.09
C ALA A 429 12.25 0.92 -24.71
N GLU A 430 11.57 -0.01 -24.04
CA GLU A 430 10.31 -0.61 -24.50
C GLU A 430 9.06 0.07 -23.88
N PHE A 431 9.27 1.08 -23.03
CA PHE A 431 8.16 1.89 -22.51
C PHE A 431 7.54 2.73 -23.62
N ASP A 432 6.21 2.73 -23.66
CA ASP A 432 5.51 3.68 -24.51
C ASP A 432 5.63 5.12 -23.97
N ASP A 433 5.50 6.10 -24.88
CA ASP A 433 5.68 7.52 -24.61
C ASP A 433 4.70 8.08 -23.55
N ASN A 434 3.68 7.32 -23.18
CA ASN A 434 2.62 7.75 -22.26
C ASN A 434 2.71 7.14 -20.86
N GLY A 435 3.58 6.16 -20.62
CA GLY A 435 3.69 5.50 -19.31
C GLY A 435 2.40 4.79 -18.84
N ASN A 436 1.40 4.69 -19.72
CA ASN A 436 0.05 4.23 -19.40
C ASN A 436 -0.14 2.71 -19.61
N CYS A 437 0.93 1.97 -19.71
CA CYS A 437 0.96 0.58 -20.15
C CYS A 437 0.04 -0.41 -19.39
N VAL A 438 -0.43 -0.06 -18.19
CA VAL A 438 -1.15 -1.03 -17.34
C VAL A 438 -2.59 -0.62 -17.01
N MET A 439 -2.87 0.68 -16.95
CA MET A 439 -4.15 1.19 -16.40
C MET A 439 -5.37 1.04 -17.33
N SER A 440 -5.18 0.92 -18.64
CA SER A 440 -6.29 0.76 -19.58
C SER A 440 -7.03 -0.59 -19.45
N GLU A 441 -6.52 -1.50 -18.63
CA GLU A 441 -7.02 -2.88 -18.52
C GLU A 441 -7.72 -3.19 -17.18
N LEU A 442 -7.92 -2.21 -16.29
CA LEU A 442 -8.73 -2.39 -15.08
C LEU A 442 -10.23 -2.23 -15.41
N ASP A 443 -10.67 -2.91 -16.47
CA ASP A 443 -12.09 -2.99 -16.79
C ASP A 443 -12.71 -4.18 -16.05
N PHE A 444 -13.21 -3.90 -14.85
CA PHE A 444 -14.00 -4.89 -14.12
C PHE A 444 -15.39 -4.97 -14.77
N GLY A 445 -15.75 -6.14 -15.22
CA GLY A 445 -17.03 -6.40 -15.84
C GLY A 445 -18.23 -6.06 -14.93
N VAL A 446 -19.39 -5.85 -15.55
CA VAL A 446 -20.64 -5.62 -14.79
C VAL A 446 -20.91 -6.77 -13.82
N MET A 447 -20.61 -8.01 -14.23
CA MET A 447 -20.78 -9.19 -13.38
C MET A 447 -19.82 -9.22 -12.20
N ASP A 448 -18.55 -8.81 -12.37
CA ASP A 448 -17.60 -8.73 -11.26
C ASP A 448 -18.05 -7.69 -10.24
N THR A 449 -18.49 -6.53 -10.72
CA THR A 449 -19.05 -5.48 -9.87
C THR A 449 -20.32 -5.95 -9.14
N ALA A 450 -21.20 -6.67 -9.81
CA ALA A 450 -22.42 -7.20 -9.20
C ALA A 450 -22.12 -8.28 -8.14
N GLN A 451 -21.13 -9.14 -8.40
CA GLN A 451 -20.76 -10.25 -7.50
C GLN A 451 -19.96 -9.79 -6.28
N ASN A 452 -19.15 -8.74 -6.42
CA ASN A 452 -18.24 -8.26 -5.38
C ASN A 452 -18.09 -6.74 -5.41
N PHE A 453 -19.17 -6.03 -5.19
CA PHE A 453 -19.26 -4.59 -5.31
C PHE A 453 -18.19 -3.85 -4.46
N ILE A 454 -18.07 -4.24 -3.18
CA ILE A 454 -17.11 -3.62 -2.25
C ILE A 454 -15.68 -3.92 -2.70
N GLY A 455 -15.38 -5.17 -3.04
CA GLY A 455 -14.05 -5.57 -3.50
C GLY A 455 -13.63 -4.81 -4.76
N VAL A 456 -14.50 -4.70 -5.75
CA VAL A 456 -14.22 -3.96 -7.00
C VAL A 456 -13.99 -2.48 -6.73
N ILE A 457 -14.77 -1.83 -5.87
CA ILE A 457 -14.53 -0.43 -5.50
C ILE A 457 -13.18 -0.27 -4.80
N SER A 458 -12.87 -1.12 -3.83
CA SER A 458 -11.58 -1.08 -3.13
C SER A 458 -10.41 -1.21 -4.10
N LEU A 459 -10.50 -2.12 -5.08
CA LEU A 459 -9.49 -2.28 -6.11
C LEU A 459 -9.38 -1.04 -7.02
N LYS A 460 -10.50 -0.47 -7.46
CA LYS A 460 -10.51 0.76 -8.29
C LYS A 460 -9.85 1.95 -7.59
N VAL A 461 -9.90 2.01 -6.28
CA VAL A 461 -9.27 3.08 -5.49
C VAL A 461 -7.79 2.81 -5.26
N SER A 462 -7.41 1.59 -4.91
CA SER A 462 -6.06 1.26 -4.45
C SER A 462 -5.07 0.96 -5.59
N LEU A 463 -5.48 0.22 -6.63
CA LEU A 463 -4.57 -0.23 -7.67
C LEU A 463 -3.93 0.90 -8.49
N PRO A 464 -4.63 2.01 -8.85
CA PRO A 464 -4.00 3.13 -9.54
C PRO A 464 -2.82 3.76 -8.82
N ALA A 465 -2.81 3.72 -7.48
CA ALA A 465 -1.71 4.24 -6.70
C ALA A 465 -0.41 3.44 -6.90
N LEU A 466 -0.50 2.12 -7.11
CA LEU A 466 0.65 1.23 -7.27
C LEU A 466 1.49 1.53 -8.51
N GLN A 467 0.85 1.93 -9.60
CA GLN A 467 1.55 2.30 -10.83
C GLN A 467 2.49 3.51 -10.62
N LYS A 468 2.08 4.48 -9.81
CA LYS A 468 2.89 5.67 -9.51
C LYS A 468 4.24 5.33 -8.87
N TYR A 469 4.31 4.23 -8.15
CA TYR A 469 5.57 3.80 -7.51
C TYR A 469 6.60 3.34 -8.54
N TYR A 470 6.15 2.69 -9.62
CA TYR A 470 7.06 2.32 -10.70
C TYR A 470 7.65 3.54 -11.40
N HIS A 471 6.85 4.57 -11.64
CA HIS A 471 7.36 5.83 -12.20
C HIS A 471 8.46 6.47 -11.34
N ARG A 472 8.41 6.31 -10.01
CA ARG A 472 9.50 6.80 -9.12
C ARG A 472 10.80 6.05 -9.36
N VAL A 473 10.76 4.75 -9.64
CA VAL A 473 11.96 3.98 -9.99
C VAL A 473 12.55 4.46 -11.32
N VAL A 474 11.71 4.73 -12.32
CA VAL A 474 12.15 5.31 -13.61
C VAL A 474 12.73 6.71 -13.41
N THR A 475 12.15 7.51 -12.51
CA THR A 475 12.69 8.84 -12.14
C THR A 475 14.10 8.74 -11.55
N ALA A 476 14.41 7.70 -10.78
CA ALA A 476 15.79 7.49 -10.29
C ALA A 476 16.80 7.30 -11.45
N GLU A 477 16.38 6.62 -12.53
CA GLU A 477 17.20 6.48 -13.74
C GLU A 477 17.36 7.83 -14.48
N ILE A 478 16.32 8.67 -14.52
CA ILE A 478 16.41 10.03 -15.09
C ILE A 478 17.45 10.83 -14.34
N VAL A 479 17.39 10.85 -13.01
CA VAL A 479 18.35 11.59 -12.17
C VAL A 479 19.78 11.07 -12.41
N ARG A 480 19.96 9.76 -12.56
CA ARG A 480 21.25 9.17 -12.92
C ARG A 480 21.78 9.72 -14.27
N ARG A 481 20.94 9.74 -15.30
CA ARG A 481 21.32 10.24 -16.64
C ARG A 481 21.70 11.70 -16.61
N LEU A 482 20.94 12.51 -15.90
CA LEU A 482 21.21 13.95 -15.76
C LEU A 482 22.55 14.22 -15.09
N VAL A 483 22.92 13.48 -14.04
CA VAL A 483 24.22 13.64 -13.39
C VAL A 483 25.38 13.19 -14.28
N ILE A 484 25.20 12.14 -15.07
CA ILE A 484 26.21 11.73 -16.06
C ILE A 484 26.38 12.82 -17.13
N LEU A 485 25.29 13.43 -17.60
CA LEU A 485 25.38 14.56 -18.53
C LEU A 485 26.11 15.75 -17.88
N LYS A 486 25.84 16.06 -16.61
CA LYS A 486 26.56 17.10 -15.87
C LYS A 486 28.07 16.78 -15.75
N ILE A 487 28.43 15.54 -15.45
CA ILE A 487 29.81 15.10 -15.42
C ILE A 487 30.47 15.31 -16.79
N ARG A 488 29.83 14.88 -17.87
CA ARG A 488 30.36 15.08 -19.24
C ARG A 488 30.49 16.54 -19.58
N TYR A 489 29.48 17.37 -19.26
CA TYR A 489 29.52 18.81 -19.47
C TYR A 489 30.75 19.45 -18.83
N ILE A 490 31.09 19.05 -17.60
CA ILE A 490 32.28 19.55 -16.87
C ILE A 490 33.58 18.99 -17.48
N THR A 491 33.65 17.70 -17.76
CA THR A 491 34.88 17.05 -18.25
C THR A 491 35.23 17.42 -19.70
N GLU A 492 34.20 17.64 -20.53
CA GLU A 492 34.34 18.09 -21.93
C GLU A 492 34.50 19.62 -22.03
N THR A 493 34.47 20.33 -20.89
CA THR A 493 34.65 21.81 -20.80
C THR A 493 33.73 22.55 -21.76
N VAL A 494 32.49 22.14 -21.86
CA VAL A 494 31.49 22.71 -22.77
C VAL A 494 31.15 24.16 -22.37
N PRO A 495 31.24 25.14 -23.27
CA PRO A 495 30.83 26.52 -22.97
C PRO A 495 29.32 26.60 -22.62
N PRO A 496 28.93 27.48 -21.69
CA PRO A 496 27.49 27.64 -21.35
C PRO A 496 26.60 27.95 -22.54
N ALA A 497 27.10 28.67 -23.54
CA ALA A 497 26.35 28.98 -24.78
C ALA A 497 26.04 27.76 -25.63
N ASP A 498 26.80 26.66 -25.48
CA ASP A 498 26.68 25.45 -26.28
C ASP A 498 25.88 24.33 -25.60
N ILE A 499 25.28 24.59 -24.43
CA ILE A 499 24.60 23.56 -23.61
C ILE A 499 23.45 22.87 -24.38
N GLU A 500 22.65 23.61 -25.14
CA GLU A 500 21.56 23.05 -25.95
C GLU A 500 22.09 22.11 -27.04
N SER A 501 23.14 22.54 -27.75
CA SER A 501 23.83 21.71 -28.72
C SER A 501 24.45 20.46 -28.12
N PHE A 502 25.02 20.57 -26.93
CA PHE A 502 25.56 19.43 -26.18
C PHE A 502 24.47 18.44 -25.80
N LEU A 503 23.34 18.91 -25.22
CA LEU A 503 22.21 18.06 -24.83
C LEU A 503 21.58 17.39 -26.04
N SER A 504 21.37 18.12 -27.17
CA SER A 504 20.79 17.56 -28.39
C SER A 504 21.60 16.42 -29.00
N LYS A 505 22.92 16.46 -28.84
CA LYS A 505 23.88 15.43 -29.32
C LYS A 505 24.06 14.29 -28.31
N SER A 506 23.35 14.29 -27.17
CA SER A 506 23.52 13.27 -26.15
C SER A 506 23.20 11.86 -26.69
N PRO A 507 24.01 10.84 -26.32
CA PRO A 507 23.77 9.46 -26.70
C PRO A 507 22.35 8.98 -26.28
N GLY A 508 21.78 8.06 -27.05
CA GLY A 508 20.41 7.56 -26.80
C GLY A 508 20.18 6.99 -25.39
N ASN A 509 21.22 6.38 -24.81
CA ASN A 509 21.18 5.85 -23.42
C ASN A 509 21.25 6.93 -22.33
N LEU A 510 21.48 8.19 -22.69
CA LEU A 510 21.45 9.35 -21.80
C LEU A 510 20.28 10.30 -22.08
N ARG A 511 19.36 9.94 -22.99
CA ARG A 511 18.13 10.67 -23.25
C ARG A 511 17.07 10.36 -22.21
N ASN A 512 16.01 11.17 -22.17
CA ASN A 512 14.86 10.92 -21.31
C ASN A 512 14.27 9.52 -21.63
N PRO A 513 14.16 8.61 -20.65
CA PRO A 513 13.69 7.25 -20.89
C PRO A 513 12.21 7.17 -21.33
N TYR A 514 11.40 8.19 -21.00
CA TYR A 514 9.99 8.24 -21.39
C TYR A 514 9.81 8.75 -22.83
N THR A 515 10.44 9.87 -23.17
CA THR A 515 10.24 10.55 -24.46
C THR A 515 11.24 10.13 -25.53
N ARG A 516 12.36 9.51 -25.13
CA ARG A 516 13.53 9.20 -25.97
C ARG A 516 14.18 10.43 -26.62
N HIS A 517 13.69 11.61 -26.28
CA HIS A 517 14.29 12.87 -26.69
C HIS A 517 15.44 13.29 -25.76
N PRO A 518 16.34 14.17 -26.23
CA PRO A 518 17.28 14.85 -25.35
C PRO A 518 16.56 15.54 -24.19
N PHE A 519 17.26 15.73 -23.07
CA PHE A 519 16.75 16.60 -22.01
C PHE A 519 16.82 18.07 -22.49
N GLU A 520 15.80 18.83 -22.16
CA GLU A 520 15.68 20.26 -22.43
C GLU A 520 16.16 21.10 -21.25
#